data_acf647fc09ee96f43ac735de5dac2f24
#
_entry.id   acf647fc09ee96f43ac735de5dac2f24
#
_cell.length_a   1.000
_cell.length_b   1.000
_cell.length_c   1.000
_cell.angle_alpha   90.00
_cell.angle_beta   90.00
_cell.angle_gamma   90.00
#
_symmetry.space_group_name_H-M   'P 1'
#
loop_
_entity.id
_entity.type
_entity.pdbx_description
1 polymer ?
#
loop_
_entity_poly.entity_id
_entity_poly.type
_entity_poly.pdbx_seq_one_letter_code
_entity_poly.pdbx_strand_id
1 'polypeptide(L)' 'MKKVLIAALLAGMSLSASAAQTIRFATEASYPPFELVDANNQIVGFDVDLANALCKEIDATCTFTNQAFDSLIPGLKFR' A
#
# COMPACT_ATOMS: atom_id res chain seq x y z
N MET A 1 7.74 -41.03 -15.45
CA MET A 1 7.14 -40.00 -16.26
C MET A 1 5.94 -39.32 -15.59
N LYS A 2 5.00 -40.08 -15.05
CA LYS A 2 3.84 -39.48 -14.34
C LYS A 2 4.23 -38.64 -13.16
N LYS A 3 5.28 -39.01 -12.41
CA LYS A 3 5.76 -38.25 -11.22
C LYS A 3 6.33 -36.88 -11.63
N VAL A 4 6.95 -36.75 -12.78
CA VAL A 4 7.52 -35.50 -13.28
C VAL A 4 6.41 -34.50 -13.64
N LEU A 5 5.31 -34.98 -14.23
CA LEU A 5 4.17 -34.13 -14.57
C LEU A 5 3.50 -33.54 -13.34
N ILE A 6 3.37 -34.32 -12.27
CA ILE A 6 2.78 -33.85 -11.01
C ILE A 6 3.66 -32.78 -10.37
N ALA A 7 4.99 -32.95 -10.38
CA ALA A 7 5.92 -31.98 -9.83
C ALA A 7 5.87 -30.65 -10.60
N ALA A 8 5.73 -30.68 -11.91
CA ALA A 8 5.62 -29.48 -12.74
C ALA A 8 4.32 -28.69 -12.42
N LEU A 9 3.21 -29.39 -12.22
CA LEU A 9 1.94 -28.76 -11.84
C LEU A 9 2.02 -28.06 -10.47
N LEU A 10 2.66 -28.69 -9.48
CA LEU A 10 2.84 -28.11 -8.16
C LEU A 10 3.72 -26.86 -8.21
N ALA A 11 4.79 -26.86 -9.01
CA ALA A 11 5.65 -25.71 -9.19
C ALA A 11 4.88 -24.53 -9.84
N GLY A 12 4.03 -24.80 -10.83
CA GLY A 12 3.20 -23.79 -11.47
C GLY A 12 2.20 -23.15 -10.49
N MET A 13 1.60 -23.96 -9.62
CA MET A 13 0.66 -23.45 -8.62
C MET A 13 1.33 -22.57 -7.58
N SER A 14 2.56 -22.88 -7.15
CA SER A 14 3.26 -22.04 -6.17
C SER A 14 3.69 -20.69 -6.75
N LEU A 15 3.91 -20.57 -8.05
CA LEU A 15 4.24 -19.29 -8.69
C LEU A 15 3.03 -18.35 -8.77
N SER A 16 1.81 -18.86 -8.76
CA SER A 16 0.60 -18.04 -8.82
C SER A 16 0.08 -17.62 -7.45
N ALA A 17 0.77 -17.98 -6.36
CA ALA A 17 0.30 -17.74 -5.01
C ALA A 17 0.68 -16.36 -4.43
N SER A 18 1.53 -15.56 -5.11
CA SER A 18 1.93 -14.26 -4.60
C SER A 18 0.88 -13.20 -4.94
N ALA A 19 0.17 -12.72 -3.94
CA ALA A 19 -0.81 -11.65 -4.08
C ALA A 19 -0.15 -10.29 -3.91
N ALA A 20 -0.70 -9.26 -4.57
CA ALA A 20 -0.24 -7.89 -4.40
C ALA A 20 -0.49 -7.43 -2.96
N GLN A 21 0.50 -6.77 -2.37
CA GLN A 21 0.40 -6.22 -1.03
C GLN A 21 -0.32 -4.88 -1.06
N THR A 22 -1.16 -4.62 -0.06
CA THR A 22 -1.76 -3.31 0.16
C THR A 22 -1.11 -2.66 1.37
N ILE A 23 -0.61 -1.44 1.20
CA ILE A 23 -0.04 -0.64 2.28
C ILE A 23 -0.98 0.51 2.57
N ARG A 24 -1.44 0.60 3.81
CA ARG A 24 -2.38 1.64 4.24
C ARG A 24 -1.63 2.72 4.99
N PHE A 25 -1.70 3.93 4.44
CA PHE A 25 -1.08 5.11 5.05
C PHE A 25 -2.15 5.94 5.75
N ALA A 26 -1.83 6.43 6.93
CA ALA A 26 -2.62 7.42 7.63
C ALA A 26 -1.77 8.68 7.80
N THR A 27 -2.36 9.82 7.54
CA THR A 27 -1.66 11.11 7.63
C THR A 27 -2.61 12.19 8.14
N GLU A 28 -2.06 13.24 8.71
CA GLU A 28 -2.81 14.46 8.96
C GLU A 28 -2.62 15.37 7.74
N ALA A 29 -3.62 15.46 6.88
CA ALA A 29 -3.52 16.14 5.60
C ALA A 29 -3.79 17.64 5.72
N SER A 30 -3.01 18.33 6.56
CA SER A 30 -3.11 19.77 6.80
C SER A 30 -1.73 20.44 6.82
N TYR A 31 -0.75 19.90 6.10
CA TYR A 31 0.63 20.40 6.12
C TYR A 31 1.17 20.57 4.70
N PRO A 32 0.66 21.57 3.95
CA PRO A 32 1.17 21.82 2.58
C PRO A 32 2.64 22.24 2.62
N PRO A 33 3.45 21.90 1.61
CA PRO A 33 3.09 21.14 0.41
C PRO A 33 3.25 19.62 0.55
N PHE A 34 3.44 19.11 1.76
CA PHE A 34 3.77 17.70 2.01
C PHE A 34 2.54 16.82 1.98
N GLU A 35 1.52 17.17 2.74
CA GLU A 35 0.22 16.51 2.67
C GLU A 35 -0.90 17.53 2.87
N LEU A 36 -1.90 17.47 2.01
CA LEU A 36 -3.06 18.34 2.07
C LEU A 36 -4.24 17.70 1.35
N VAL A 37 -5.42 18.26 1.58
CA VAL A 37 -6.64 17.84 0.87
C VAL A 37 -6.91 18.87 -0.21
N ASP A 38 -7.10 18.42 -1.46
CA ASP A 38 -7.36 19.30 -2.60
C ASP A 38 -8.84 19.64 -2.72
N ALA A 39 -9.19 20.39 -3.76
CA ALA A 39 -10.57 20.83 -4.00
C ALA A 39 -11.53 19.66 -4.27
N ASN A 40 -11.01 18.52 -4.70
CA ASN A 40 -11.78 17.31 -4.98
C ASN A 40 -11.81 16.35 -3.77
N ASN A 41 -11.41 16.84 -2.60
CA ASN A 41 -11.36 16.06 -1.37
C ASN A 41 -10.39 14.88 -1.45
N GLN A 42 -9.34 15.00 -2.25
CA GLN A 42 -8.29 14.00 -2.38
C GLN A 42 -7.08 14.40 -1.54
N ILE A 43 -6.43 13.40 -0.94
CA ILE A 43 -5.19 13.61 -0.19
C ILE A 43 -4.05 13.65 -1.20
N VAL A 44 -3.31 14.76 -1.24
CA VAL A 44 -2.25 15.01 -2.22
C VAL A 44 -1.05 15.63 -1.51
N GLY A 45 0.06 15.79 -2.24
CA GLY A 45 1.26 16.45 -1.77
C GLY A 45 2.50 15.62 -2.01
N PHE A 46 3.66 16.18 -1.62
CA PHE A 46 4.94 15.54 -1.85
C PHE A 46 5.03 14.16 -1.20
N ASP A 47 4.57 14.04 0.05
CA ASP A 47 4.66 12.78 0.78
C ASP A 47 3.77 11.69 0.14
N VAL A 48 2.62 12.08 -0.39
CA VAL A 48 1.72 11.17 -1.09
C VAL A 48 2.36 10.68 -2.40
N ASP A 49 2.98 11.59 -3.14
CA ASP A 49 3.66 11.25 -4.39
C ASP A 49 4.82 10.29 -4.12
N LEU A 50 5.60 10.54 -3.06
CA LEU A 50 6.69 9.67 -2.65
C LEU A 50 6.19 8.29 -2.28
N ALA A 51 5.12 8.20 -1.48
CA ALA A 51 4.54 6.92 -1.07
C ALA A 51 4.04 6.13 -2.29
N ASN A 52 3.37 6.80 -3.23
CA ASN A 52 2.91 6.15 -4.45
C ASN A 52 4.07 5.64 -5.31
N ALA A 53 5.15 6.40 -5.42
CA ALA A 53 6.34 5.97 -6.15
C ALA A 53 6.97 4.72 -5.51
N LEU A 54 7.05 4.70 -4.19
CA LEU A 54 7.58 3.54 -3.46
C LEU A 54 6.69 2.31 -3.64
N CYS A 55 5.38 2.47 -3.54
CA CYS A 55 4.43 1.37 -3.74
C CYS A 55 4.53 0.80 -5.15
N LYS A 56 4.68 1.67 -6.16
CA LYS A 56 4.86 1.23 -7.54
C LYS A 56 6.12 0.38 -7.70
N GLU A 57 7.20 0.78 -7.05
CA GLU A 57 8.49 0.07 -7.14
C GLU A 57 8.41 -1.34 -6.56
N ILE A 58 7.62 -1.55 -5.53
CA ILE A 58 7.47 -2.88 -4.89
C ILE A 58 6.19 -3.60 -5.30
N ASP A 59 5.52 -3.13 -6.35
CA ASP A 59 4.25 -3.70 -6.85
C ASP A 59 3.16 -3.78 -5.76
N ALA A 60 3.10 -2.76 -4.90
CA ALA A 60 2.08 -2.68 -3.86
C ALA A 60 1.01 -1.66 -4.23
N THR A 61 -0.16 -1.80 -3.61
CA THR A 61 -1.23 -0.81 -3.69
C THR A 61 -1.16 0.08 -2.46
N CYS A 62 -1.14 1.40 -2.65
CA CYS A 62 -1.16 2.38 -1.58
C CYS A 62 -2.58 2.93 -1.38
N THR A 63 -3.02 3.02 -0.14
CA THR A 63 -4.24 3.75 0.22
C THR A 63 -3.92 4.79 1.29
N PHE A 64 -4.70 5.87 1.33
CA PHE A 64 -4.44 7.00 2.21
C PHE A 64 -5.71 7.40 2.96
N THR A 65 -5.56 7.64 4.26
CA THR A 65 -6.64 8.19 5.10
C THR A 65 -6.15 9.43 5.82
N ASN A 66 -7.04 10.40 5.99
CA ASN A 66 -6.77 11.62 6.73
C ASN A 66 -7.24 11.43 8.17
N GLN A 67 -6.33 11.61 9.13
CA GLN A 67 -6.62 11.42 10.55
C GLN A 67 -5.99 12.55 11.36
N ALA A 68 -6.54 12.83 12.54
CA ALA A 68 -5.91 13.75 13.48
C ALA A 68 -4.53 13.22 13.88
N PHE A 69 -3.57 14.11 14.01
CA PHE A 69 -2.18 13.75 14.32
C PHE A 69 -2.09 12.86 15.55
N ASP A 70 -2.84 13.17 16.60
CA ASP A 70 -2.81 12.42 17.86
C ASP A 70 -3.30 10.99 17.73
N SER A 71 -4.03 10.66 16.64
CA SER A 71 -4.56 9.32 16.44
C SER A 71 -3.63 8.43 15.61
N LEU A 72 -2.55 8.96 15.05
CA LEU A 72 -1.69 8.21 14.13
C LEU A 72 -0.96 7.06 14.80
N ILE A 73 -0.33 7.32 15.96
CA ILE A 73 0.40 6.27 16.68
C ILE A 73 -0.55 5.23 17.30
N PRO A 74 -1.63 5.64 18.01
CA PRO A 74 -2.61 4.65 18.47
C PRO A 74 -3.21 3.82 17.33
N GLY A 75 -3.47 4.46 16.17
CA GLY A 75 -4.00 3.76 15.01
C GLY A 75 -3.10 2.66 14.51
N LEU A 76 -1.78 2.85 14.57
CA LEU A 76 -0.81 1.81 14.23
C LEU A 76 -0.86 0.64 15.20
N LYS A 77 -1.03 0.91 16.49
CA LYS A 77 -1.07 -0.13 17.53
C LYS A 77 -2.31 -1.01 17.41
N PHE A 78 -3.45 -0.41 17.12
CA PHE A 78 -4.72 -1.12 17.13
C PHE A 78 -5.25 -1.44 15.74
N ARG A 79 -4.65 -0.83 14.71
CA ARG A 79 -4.95 -1.08 13.31
C ARG A 79 -6.43 -1.12 12.97
#